data_423cec18e97df15480c618e1d044d306
#
_entry.id   423cec18e97df15480c618e1d044d306
#
_cell.length_a   1.000
_cell.length_b   1.000
_cell.length_c   1.000
_cell.angle_alpha   90.00
_cell.angle_beta   90.00
_cell.angle_gamma   90.00
#
_symmetry.space_group_name_H-M   'P 1'
#
loop_
_entity.id
_entity.type
_entity.pdbx_description
1 polymer ?
#
loop_
_entity_poly.entity_id
_entity_poly.type
_entity_poly.pdbx_seq_one_letter_code
_entity_poly.pdbx_strand_id
1 'polypeptide(L)'
;MAYTVMFYNLENLYDTIDDPQTSDDDFTPVGDKRWTPDKYHKKLSNLSEIFSAVASAHNGFPVVAGVSEVENLKVLQDLAAQKRMSGAHYKCIHFESNDARGVEVGMLYRPDKFTLMGCEPLKLVLRSGREYIGRDILAAWGELEGEMFAFYVCHFLSRRGGVASSAGFRRAGAETARDHAAGLRKDYPDIKVVILGDMNDSPADESLSSLLKAHKTIFNVPEGEYFNPFWMLAEEGKGTSRHNHRWVLYDNIIVSHNMLPTWPQLKGFRIVRLDGKNHYGEIFRRNFMLRRGAPRRSYYGNTFDNGYSDHLPVLIKLDRR
;
A
#
# COMPACT_ATOMS: atom_id res chain seq x y z
N MET A 1 18.01 -1.58 -15.10
CA MET A 1 17.21 -2.73 -14.55
C MET A 1 16.01 -2.13 -13.85
N ALA A 2 14.80 -2.52 -14.23
CA ALA A 2 13.59 -1.92 -13.65
C ALA A 2 13.22 -2.59 -12.33
N TYR A 3 12.87 -1.79 -11.33
CA TYR A 3 12.44 -2.22 -10.01
C TYR A 3 10.93 -2.01 -9.88
N THR A 4 10.23 -3.00 -9.35
CA THR A 4 8.79 -2.90 -9.09
C THR A 4 8.56 -2.50 -7.63
N VAL A 5 7.71 -1.50 -7.40
CA VAL A 5 7.13 -1.18 -6.10
C VAL A 5 5.65 -1.54 -6.14
N MET A 6 5.13 -2.17 -5.10
CA MET A 6 3.78 -2.70 -5.03
C MET A 6 3.08 -2.21 -3.77
N PHE A 7 1.76 -2.01 -3.85
CA PHE A 7 0.87 -1.95 -2.69
C PHE A 7 -0.29 -2.93 -2.85
N TYR A 8 -0.69 -3.57 -1.75
CA TYR A 8 -1.82 -4.50 -1.73
C TYR A 8 -2.54 -4.52 -0.38
N ASN A 9 -3.83 -4.19 -0.38
CA ASN A 9 -4.69 -4.43 0.77
C ASN A 9 -5.02 -5.93 0.83
N LEU A 10 -4.68 -6.60 1.94
CA LEU A 10 -4.74 -8.07 2.09
C LEU A 10 -6.12 -8.58 2.52
N GLU A 11 -7.07 -7.70 2.77
CA GLU A 11 -8.42 -8.01 3.27
C GLU A 11 -8.39 -8.86 4.55
N ASN A 12 -8.28 -8.21 5.71
CA ASN A 12 -8.43 -8.85 7.03
C ASN A 12 -7.54 -10.12 7.17
N LEU A 13 -6.24 -9.95 7.03
CA LEU A 13 -5.28 -11.03 7.24
C LEU A 13 -4.92 -11.14 8.73
N TYR A 14 -5.76 -11.87 9.47
CA TYR A 14 -5.58 -12.24 10.87
C TYR A 14 -4.88 -13.59 11.00
N ASP A 15 -4.24 -13.84 12.15
CA ASP A 15 -3.92 -15.19 12.57
C ASP A 15 -5.18 -15.92 13.09
N THR A 16 -5.06 -16.90 13.96
CA THR A 16 -6.21 -17.67 14.47
C THR A 16 -6.34 -17.58 15.99
N ILE A 17 -5.62 -16.66 16.61
CA ILE A 17 -5.56 -16.45 18.05
C ILE A 17 -6.36 -15.19 18.35
N ASP A 18 -7.24 -15.26 19.33
CA ASP A 18 -8.04 -14.14 19.81
C ASP A 18 -7.15 -13.14 20.57
N ASP A 19 -7.13 -11.88 20.15
CA ASP A 19 -6.49 -10.80 20.89
C ASP A 19 -7.56 -10.04 21.71
N PRO A 20 -7.60 -10.20 23.04
CA PRO A 20 -8.62 -9.57 23.88
C PRO A 20 -8.58 -8.02 23.88
N GLN A 21 -7.61 -7.40 23.23
CA GLN A 21 -7.49 -5.95 23.12
C GLN A 21 -8.09 -5.39 21.83
N THR A 22 -8.43 -6.26 20.86
CA THR A 22 -8.95 -5.87 19.55
C THR A 22 -10.30 -6.51 19.27
N SER A 23 -10.96 -6.11 18.17
CA SER A 23 -12.27 -6.64 17.75
C SER A 23 -12.06 -7.66 16.61
N ASP A 24 -11.22 -8.66 16.84
CA ASP A 24 -10.90 -9.75 15.91
C ASP A 24 -11.67 -11.04 16.19
N ASP A 25 -12.53 -11.07 17.22
CA ASP A 25 -13.33 -12.21 17.69
C ASP A 25 -13.98 -13.02 16.54
N ASP A 26 -14.44 -12.33 15.49
CA ASP A 26 -15.02 -12.98 14.30
C ASP A 26 -14.01 -13.88 13.58
N PHE A 27 -12.71 -13.55 13.64
CA PHE A 27 -11.62 -14.20 12.91
C PHE A 27 -10.88 -15.24 13.77
N THR A 28 -11.59 -15.93 14.64
CA THR A 28 -11.10 -17.05 15.43
C THR A 28 -11.73 -18.37 14.97
N PRO A 29 -11.21 -19.55 15.36
CA PRO A 29 -11.80 -20.84 15.02
C PRO A 29 -13.24 -21.03 15.53
N VAL A 30 -13.61 -20.32 16.59
CA VAL A 30 -14.94 -20.36 17.22
C VAL A 30 -15.80 -19.14 16.85
N GLY A 31 -15.20 -18.10 16.29
CA GLY A 31 -15.89 -16.87 15.85
C GLY A 31 -16.78 -17.08 14.62
N ASP A 32 -17.50 -16.05 14.24
CA ASP A 32 -18.49 -16.10 13.14
C ASP A 32 -17.89 -16.50 11.80
N LYS A 33 -16.64 -16.16 11.52
CA LYS A 33 -15.92 -16.56 10.30
C LYS A 33 -15.40 -18.00 10.40
N ARG A 34 -15.38 -18.60 11.59
CA ARG A 34 -14.74 -19.90 11.82
C ARG A 34 -13.37 -19.95 11.17
N TRP A 35 -12.53 -18.97 11.54
CA TRP A 35 -11.22 -18.74 10.95
C TRP A 35 -10.21 -19.75 11.47
N THR A 36 -10.19 -20.93 10.85
CA THR A 36 -9.34 -22.06 11.24
C THR A 36 -7.92 -21.92 10.67
N PRO A 37 -6.91 -22.64 11.25
CA PRO A 37 -5.56 -22.69 10.69
C PRO A 37 -5.52 -23.07 9.20
N ASP A 38 -6.39 -23.98 8.75
CA ASP A 38 -6.46 -24.37 7.33
C ASP A 38 -6.87 -23.19 6.43
N LYS A 39 -7.84 -22.38 6.88
CA LYS A 39 -8.27 -21.17 6.15
C LYS A 39 -7.16 -20.10 6.15
N TYR A 40 -6.49 -19.91 7.28
CA TYR A 40 -5.34 -19.02 7.40
C TYR A 40 -4.23 -19.41 6.42
N HIS A 41 -3.75 -20.65 6.47
CA HIS A 41 -2.73 -21.13 5.54
C HIS A 41 -3.18 -21.06 4.08
N LYS A 42 -4.46 -21.31 3.81
CA LYS A 42 -5.01 -21.15 2.47
C LYS A 42 -5.00 -19.71 1.99
N LYS A 43 -5.34 -18.77 2.85
CA LYS A 43 -5.25 -17.32 2.55
C LYS A 43 -3.82 -16.90 2.26
N LEU A 44 -2.85 -17.31 3.10
CA LEU A 44 -1.43 -17.06 2.86
C LEU A 44 -0.96 -17.62 1.51
N SER A 45 -1.36 -18.85 1.19
CA SER A 45 -1.05 -19.47 -0.10
C SER A 45 -1.63 -18.69 -1.28
N ASN A 46 -2.89 -18.22 -1.18
CA ASN A 46 -3.54 -17.42 -2.21
C ASN A 46 -2.82 -16.07 -2.39
N LEU A 47 -2.52 -15.37 -1.30
CA LEU A 47 -1.78 -14.10 -1.37
C LEU A 47 -0.38 -14.28 -1.99
N SER A 48 0.34 -15.33 -1.60
CA SER A 48 1.65 -15.64 -2.17
C SER A 48 1.60 -15.93 -3.69
N GLU A 49 0.49 -16.47 -4.18
CA GLU A 49 0.25 -16.65 -5.63
C GLU A 49 0.20 -15.31 -6.36
N ILE A 50 -0.40 -14.27 -5.74
CA ILE A 50 -0.43 -12.91 -6.31
C ILE A 50 0.99 -12.36 -6.43
N PHE A 51 1.80 -12.43 -5.36
CA PHE A 51 3.20 -11.97 -5.39
C PHE A 51 4.02 -12.71 -6.46
N SER A 52 3.84 -14.02 -6.58
CA SER A 52 4.50 -14.83 -7.61
C SER A 52 4.04 -14.45 -9.02
N ALA A 53 2.74 -14.19 -9.21
CA ALA A 53 2.20 -13.75 -10.51
C ALA A 53 2.72 -12.35 -10.89
N VAL A 54 2.85 -11.43 -9.93
CA VAL A 54 3.49 -10.12 -10.14
C VAL A 54 4.95 -10.32 -10.54
N ALA A 55 5.70 -11.15 -9.80
CA ALA A 55 7.11 -11.42 -10.09
C ALA A 55 7.30 -11.99 -11.50
N SER A 56 6.42 -12.91 -11.92
CA SER A 56 6.46 -13.50 -13.28
C SER A 56 6.17 -12.47 -14.37
N ALA A 57 5.23 -11.55 -14.12
CA ALA A 57 4.84 -10.53 -15.09
C ALA A 57 5.86 -9.39 -15.22
N HIS A 58 6.66 -9.15 -14.19
CA HIS A 58 7.55 -7.98 -14.08
C HIS A 58 9.04 -8.34 -13.95
N ASN A 59 9.41 -9.60 -14.28
CA ASN A 59 10.79 -10.10 -14.25
C ASN A 59 11.46 -10.00 -12.87
N GLY A 60 10.72 -10.26 -11.81
CA GLY A 60 11.23 -10.30 -10.44
C GLY A 60 10.22 -9.81 -9.42
N PHE A 61 10.45 -10.19 -8.17
CA PHE A 61 9.64 -9.75 -7.05
C PHE A 61 9.77 -8.24 -6.82
N PRO A 62 8.69 -7.56 -6.35
CA PRO A 62 8.77 -6.18 -5.92
C PRO A 62 9.94 -5.94 -4.97
N VAL A 63 10.68 -4.85 -5.16
CA VAL A 63 11.76 -4.48 -4.23
C VAL A 63 11.21 -4.05 -2.88
N VAL A 64 10.07 -3.38 -2.92
CA VAL A 64 9.25 -3.00 -1.77
C VAL A 64 7.80 -3.32 -2.07
N ALA A 65 7.11 -3.92 -1.11
CA ALA A 65 5.67 -4.11 -1.12
C ALA A 65 5.08 -3.58 0.19
N GLY A 66 4.31 -2.49 0.11
CA GLY A 66 3.44 -2.06 1.19
C GLY A 66 2.18 -2.91 1.21
N VAL A 67 1.71 -3.24 2.39
CA VAL A 67 0.46 -3.98 2.58
C VAL A 67 -0.38 -3.32 3.66
N SER A 68 -1.68 -3.57 3.63
CA SER A 68 -2.61 -3.17 4.69
C SER A 68 -3.55 -4.30 5.07
N GLU A 69 -4.22 -4.13 6.20
CA GLU A 69 -5.10 -5.14 6.80
C GLU A 69 -4.34 -6.43 7.15
N VAL A 70 -3.18 -6.29 7.75
CA VAL A 70 -2.38 -7.36 8.37
C VAL A 70 -2.37 -7.15 9.87
N GLU A 71 -2.63 -8.22 10.62
CA GLU A 71 -2.80 -8.13 12.06
C GLU A 71 -1.51 -7.82 12.79
N ASN A 72 -0.46 -8.61 12.55
CA ASN A 72 0.78 -8.51 13.32
C ASN A 72 2.02 -8.88 12.49
N LEU A 73 3.20 -8.66 13.07
CA LEU A 73 4.47 -8.99 12.41
C LEU A 73 4.59 -10.49 12.08
N LYS A 74 4.07 -11.38 12.94
CA LYS A 74 4.15 -12.83 12.71
C LYS A 74 3.37 -13.23 11.46
N VAL A 75 2.16 -12.71 11.30
CA VAL A 75 1.31 -12.93 10.11
C VAL A 75 2.03 -12.46 8.83
N LEU A 76 2.67 -11.30 8.89
CA LEU A 76 3.43 -10.78 7.75
C LEU A 76 4.65 -11.65 7.42
N GLN A 77 5.34 -12.17 8.45
CA GLN A 77 6.45 -13.11 8.28
C GLN A 77 5.99 -14.46 7.72
N ASP A 78 4.83 -14.96 8.15
CA ASP A 78 4.25 -16.19 7.62
C ASP A 78 3.88 -16.06 6.14
N LEU A 79 3.42 -14.89 5.71
CA LEU A 79 3.22 -14.58 4.28
C LEU A 79 4.56 -14.57 3.52
N ALA A 80 5.57 -13.87 4.05
CA ALA A 80 6.90 -13.80 3.43
C ALA A 80 7.59 -15.17 3.31
N ALA A 81 7.34 -16.07 4.28
CA ALA A 81 7.89 -17.42 4.32
C ALA A 81 7.21 -18.41 3.35
N GLN A 82 6.14 -18.01 2.65
CA GLN A 82 5.46 -18.89 1.70
C GLN A 82 6.43 -19.34 0.59
N LYS A 83 6.41 -20.63 0.24
CA LYS A 83 7.30 -21.22 -0.76
C LYS A 83 7.36 -20.44 -2.08
N ARG A 84 6.22 -19.90 -2.54
CA ARG A 84 6.17 -19.09 -3.77
C ARG A 84 6.90 -17.77 -3.67
N MET A 85 7.16 -17.28 -2.46
CA MET A 85 7.84 -16.00 -2.19
C MET A 85 9.29 -16.18 -1.71
N SER A 86 9.75 -17.42 -1.51
CA SER A 86 11.08 -17.71 -0.94
C SER A 86 12.24 -17.08 -1.69
N GLY A 87 12.14 -16.96 -3.03
CA GLY A 87 13.17 -16.31 -3.87
C GLY A 87 13.28 -14.80 -3.69
N ALA A 88 12.35 -14.16 -2.99
CA ALA A 88 12.42 -12.74 -2.67
C ALA A 88 13.26 -12.43 -1.42
N HIS A 89 13.38 -13.40 -0.51
CA HIS A 89 14.07 -13.25 0.79
C HIS A 89 13.60 -12.01 1.57
N TYR A 90 12.28 -11.76 1.56
CA TYR A 90 11.73 -10.54 2.18
C TYR A 90 12.03 -10.45 3.66
N LYS A 91 12.41 -9.24 4.09
CA LYS A 91 12.30 -8.78 5.47
C LYS A 91 11.01 -8.00 5.64
N CYS A 92 10.48 -7.99 6.86
CA CYS A 92 9.20 -7.39 7.21
C CYS A 92 9.40 -6.26 8.21
N ILE A 93 8.61 -5.18 8.06
CA ILE A 93 8.46 -4.10 9.04
C ILE A 93 6.97 -4.02 9.36
N HIS A 94 6.65 -3.94 10.64
CA HIS A 94 5.29 -3.81 11.16
C HIS A 94 5.36 -3.09 12.50
N PHE A 95 4.36 -2.28 12.79
CA PHE A 95 4.17 -1.62 14.09
C PHE A 95 2.72 -1.82 14.51
N GLU A 96 2.53 -2.16 15.78
CA GLU A 96 1.21 -2.18 16.39
C GLU A 96 0.71 -0.75 16.59
N SER A 97 -0.60 -0.54 16.42
CA SER A 97 -1.26 0.73 16.69
C SER A 97 -2.48 0.54 17.61
N ASN A 98 -3.26 1.59 17.78
CA ASN A 98 -4.49 1.53 18.57
C ASN A 98 -5.74 1.33 17.69
N ASP A 99 -5.63 0.70 16.53
CA ASP A 99 -6.79 0.38 15.70
C ASP A 99 -7.66 -0.68 16.39
N ALA A 100 -8.92 -0.36 16.62
CA ALA A 100 -9.83 -1.26 17.34
C ALA A 100 -10.05 -2.60 16.62
N ARG A 101 -9.78 -2.69 15.31
CA ARG A 101 -9.87 -3.96 14.55
C ARG A 101 -8.62 -4.81 14.68
N GLY A 102 -7.51 -4.27 15.23
CA GLY A 102 -6.23 -4.96 15.28
C GLY A 102 -5.67 -5.30 13.90
N VAL A 103 -5.85 -4.41 12.90
CA VAL A 103 -5.25 -4.58 11.57
C VAL A 103 -4.53 -3.34 11.11
N GLU A 104 -3.29 -3.51 10.76
CA GLU A 104 -2.32 -2.45 10.54
C GLU A 104 -1.82 -2.41 9.10
N VAL A 105 -0.81 -1.59 8.90
CA VAL A 105 0.01 -1.59 7.69
C VAL A 105 1.33 -2.30 7.93
N GLY A 106 1.87 -2.88 6.87
CA GLY A 106 3.18 -3.53 6.91
C GLY A 106 3.97 -3.28 5.64
N MET A 107 5.26 -3.52 5.71
CA MET A 107 6.16 -3.40 4.57
C MET A 107 7.03 -4.65 4.46
N LEU A 108 7.03 -5.24 3.26
CA LEU A 108 8.00 -6.26 2.85
C LEU A 108 9.05 -5.59 1.96
N TYR A 109 10.33 -5.87 2.20
CA TYR A 109 11.40 -5.34 1.35
C TYR A 109 12.48 -6.39 1.10
N ARG A 110 13.12 -6.30 -0.06
CA ARG A 110 14.23 -7.17 -0.44
C ARG A 110 15.54 -6.61 0.12
N PRO A 111 16.18 -7.30 1.09
CA PRO A 111 17.40 -6.78 1.73
C PRO A 111 18.64 -6.81 0.81
N ASP A 112 18.59 -7.58 -0.29
CA ASP A 112 19.63 -7.58 -1.33
C ASP A 112 19.57 -6.34 -2.25
N LYS A 113 18.51 -5.52 -2.13
CA LYS A 113 18.26 -4.34 -2.94
C LYS A 113 18.10 -3.08 -2.13
N PHE A 114 17.38 -3.14 -1.01
CA PHE A 114 17.10 -2.02 -0.15
C PHE A 114 17.74 -2.21 1.23
N THR A 115 18.66 -1.32 1.57
CA THR A 115 19.30 -1.27 2.90
C THR A 115 18.49 -0.33 3.79
N LEU A 116 17.75 -0.88 4.74
CA LEU A 116 16.98 -0.10 5.70
C LEU A 116 17.91 0.66 6.64
N MET A 117 17.71 1.98 6.79
CA MET A 117 18.46 2.84 7.71
C MET A 117 17.61 3.29 8.90
N GLY A 118 16.31 3.46 8.71
CA GLY A 118 15.40 3.79 9.80
C GLY A 118 13.96 3.50 9.44
N CYS A 119 13.15 3.30 10.48
CA CYS A 119 11.69 3.16 10.34
C CYS A 119 11.00 3.57 11.63
N GLU A 120 9.79 4.12 11.52
CA GLU A 120 8.96 4.51 12.66
C GLU A 120 7.47 4.53 12.31
N PRO A 121 6.59 4.35 13.30
CA PRO A 121 5.16 4.62 13.16
C PRO A 121 4.89 6.12 13.30
N LEU A 122 4.09 6.69 12.39
CA LEU A 122 3.68 8.09 12.45
C LEU A 122 2.22 8.17 12.89
N LYS A 123 2.01 8.74 14.06
CA LYS A 123 0.67 9.00 14.59
C LYS A 123 0.02 10.16 13.86
N LEU A 124 -1.28 10.03 13.59
CA LEU A 124 -2.05 11.07 12.95
C LEU A 124 -2.56 12.07 13.98
N VAL A 125 -2.30 13.35 13.75
CA VAL A 125 -2.81 14.43 14.58
C VAL A 125 -3.79 15.27 13.77
N LEU A 126 -5.02 15.38 14.25
CA LEU A 126 -6.04 16.22 13.63
C LEU A 126 -5.69 17.71 13.76
N ARG A 127 -6.19 18.54 12.87
CA ARG A 127 -6.01 20.01 12.96
C ARG A 127 -6.52 20.63 14.27
N SER A 128 -7.40 19.93 15.01
CA SER A 128 -7.81 20.29 16.36
C SER A 128 -6.75 20.07 17.43
N GLY A 129 -5.60 19.47 17.10
CA GLY A 129 -4.57 19.03 18.03
C GLY A 129 -4.85 17.67 18.68
N ARG A 130 -6.00 17.02 18.38
CA ARG A 130 -6.34 15.70 18.92
C ARG A 130 -5.64 14.62 18.12
N GLU A 131 -4.95 13.72 18.82
CA GLU A 131 -4.39 12.49 18.23
C GLU A 131 -5.53 11.57 17.74
N TYR A 132 -5.37 10.99 16.59
CA TYR A 132 -6.26 9.94 16.07
C TYR A 132 -5.92 8.62 16.76
N ILE A 133 -6.92 7.99 17.35
CA ILE A 133 -6.81 6.64 17.89
C ILE A 133 -7.19 5.68 16.77
N GLY A 134 -6.21 5.01 16.18
CA GLY A 134 -6.37 4.13 15.02
C GLY A 134 -5.02 3.86 14.38
N ARG A 135 -5.03 3.46 13.11
CA ARG A 135 -3.84 3.07 12.36
C ARG A 135 -2.85 4.20 12.17
N ASP A 136 -1.59 3.91 12.45
CA ASP A 136 -0.46 4.78 12.16
C ASP A 136 -0.02 4.62 10.69
N ILE A 137 0.75 5.58 10.18
CA ILE A 137 1.48 5.45 8.92
C ILE A 137 2.82 4.80 9.24
N LEU A 138 3.21 3.76 8.50
CA LEU A 138 4.55 3.19 8.59
C LEU A 138 5.47 4.02 7.68
N ALA A 139 6.46 4.70 8.26
CA ALA A 139 7.56 5.33 7.54
C ALA A 139 8.80 4.44 7.61
N ALA A 140 9.47 4.24 6.47
CA ALA A 140 10.74 3.51 6.40
C ALA A 140 11.64 4.18 5.36
N TRP A 141 12.93 4.40 5.70
CA TRP A 141 13.88 5.03 4.79
C TRP A 141 15.21 4.31 4.78
N GLY A 142 15.93 4.46 3.68
CA GLY A 142 17.20 3.79 3.46
C GLY A 142 17.67 3.90 2.01
N GLU A 143 18.64 3.08 1.65
CA GLU A 143 19.28 3.10 0.34
C GLU A 143 18.75 2.01 -0.58
N LEU A 144 18.32 2.38 -1.78
CA LEU A 144 18.08 1.50 -2.91
C LEU A 144 19.19 1.75 -3.95
N GLU A 145 20.10 0.78 -4.11
CA GLU A 145 21.23 0.87 -5.05
C GLU A 145 22.02 2.19 -4.89
N GLY A 146 22.26 2.64 -3.66
CA GLY A 146 23.03 3.83 -3.32
C GLY A 146 22.28 5.16 -3.45
N GLU A 147 20.97 5.15 -3.62
CA GLU A 147 20.14 6.36 -3.60
C GLU A 147 19.14 6.30 -2.44
N MET A 148 18.98 7.44 -1.74
CA MET A 148 18.07 7.53 -0.60
C MET A 148 16.61 7.49 -1.03
N PHE A 149 15.84 6.63 -0.39
CA PHE A 149 14.39 6.48 -0.52
C PHE A 149 13.70 6.54 0.82
N ALA A 150 12.50 7.12 0.84
CA ALA A 150 11.55 6.97 1.94
C ALA A 150 10.24 6.38 1.40
N PHE A 151 9.74 5.35 2.07
CA PHE A 151 8.48 4.69 1.79
C PHE A 151 7.52 4.97 2.95
N TYR A 152 6.30 5.40 2.61
CA TYR A 152 5.22 5.62 3.57
C TYR A 152 4.08 4.67 3.23
N VAL A 153 3.84 3.67 4.08
CA VAL A 153 2.71 2.75 3.91
C VAL A 153 1.52 3.27 4.71
N CYS A 154 0.43 3.53 4.01
CA CYS A 154 -0.76 4.18 4.54
C CYS A 154 -2.00 3.27 4.46
N HIS A 155 -2.88 3.38 5.46
CA HIS A 155 -4.25 2.89 5.36
C HIS A 155 -5.17 3.90 6.05
N PHE A 156 -5.67 4.87 5.29
CA PHE A 156 -6.48 5.94 5.85
C PHE A 156 -7.87 5.46 6.26
N LEU A 157 -8.53 6.23 7.13
CA LEU A 157 -9.86 5.89 7.64
C LEU A 157 -10.88 5.75 6.51
N SER A 158 -11.63 4.64 6.53
CA SER A 158 -12.62 4.33 5.52
C SER A 158 -13.80 5.31 5.53
N ARG A 159 -14.53 5.36 4.41
CA ARG A 159 -15.73 6.20 4.23
C ARG A 159 -17.00 5.58 4.83
N ARG A 160 -16.93 4.39 5.46
CA ARG A 160 -18.11 3.67 5.99
C ARG A 160 -18.91 4.46 7.01
N GLY A 161 -18.26 5.27 7.85
CA GLY A 161 -18.90 6.17 8.80
C GLY A 161 -19.42 7.49 8.20
N GLY A 162 -19.37 7.65 6.87
CA GLY A 162 -19.71 8.87 6.14
C GLY A 162 -18.48 9.57 5.56
N VAL A 163 -18.62 10.10 4.36
CA VAL A 163 -17.51 10.76 3.64
C VAL A 163 -17.03 11.99 4.38
N ALA A 164 -17.96 12.84 4.81
CA ALA A 164 -17.64 14.10 5.49
C ALA A 164 -17.09 13.88 6.91
N SER A 165 -17.67 12.96 7.69
CA SER A 165 -17.24 12.66 9.06
C SER A 165 -15.84 12.07 9.14
N SER A 166 -15.43 11.30 8.15
CA SER A 166 -14.10 10.68 8.07
C SER A 166 -13.05 11.51 7.32
N ALA A 167 -13.45 12.59 6.62
CA ALA A 167 -12.54 13.38 5.79
C ALA A 167 -11.39 14.02 6.59
N GLY A 168 -11.65 14.48 7.82
CA GLY A 168 -10.63 15.07 8.70
C GLY A 168 -9.45 14.13 8.97
N PHE A 169 -9.73 12.84 9.12
CA PHE A 169 -8.70 11.82 9.40
C PHE A 169 -7.85 11.52 8.14
N ARG A 170 -8.46 11.45 6.95
CA ARG A 170 -7.73 11.28 5.70
C ARG A 170 -6.86 12.48 5.37
N ARG A 171 -7.35 13.70 5.67
CA ARG A 171 -6.56 14.94 5.59
C ARG A 171 -5.33 14.88 6.50
N ALA A 172 -5.53 14.50 7.77
CA ALA A 172 -4.44 14.36 8.74
C ALA A 172 -3.40 13.34 8.26
N GLY A 173 -3.82 12.19 7.71
CA GLY A 173 -2.91 11.20 7.14
C GLY A 173 -2.06 11.76 6.00
N ALA A 174 -2.67 12.49 5.07
CA ALA A 174 -1.97 13.13 3.95
C ALA A 174 -0.97 14.19 4.41
N GLU A 175 -1.36 15.05 5.37
CA GLU A 175 -0.52 16.08 5.97
C GLU A 175 0.64 15.46 6.76
N THR A 176 0.39 14.43 7.58
CA THR A 176 1.42 13.72 8.36
C THR A 176 2.50 13.13 7.44
N ALA A 177 2.11 12.39 6.39
CA ALA A 177 3.07 11.82 5.45
C ALA A 177 3.90 12.89 4.73
N ARG A 178 3.25 13.97 4.25
CA ARG A 178 3.91 15.09 3.58
C ARG A 178 4.92 15.80 4.48
N ASP A 179 4.50 16.12 5.70
CA ASP A 179 5.30 16.95 6.62
C ASP A 179 6.50 16.14 7.16
N HIS A 180 6.33 14.86 7.45
CA HIS A 180 7.45 13.97 7.79
C HIS A 180 8.44 13.84 6.62
N ALA A 181 7.95 13.66 5.39
CA ALA A 181 8.82 13.61 4.21
C ALA A 181 9.58 14.94 3.99
N ALA A 182 8.96 16.09 4.27
CA ALA A 182 9.63 17.38 4.24
C ALA A 182 10.69 17.51 5.35
N GLY A 183 10.48 16.88 6.50
CA GLY A 183 11.48 16.74 7.57
C GLY A 183 12.71 15.97 7.09
N LEU A 184 12.51 14.76 6.53
CA LEU A 184 13.61 13.92 6.02
C LEU A 184 14.41 14.59 4.89
N ARG A 185 13.80 15.45 4.07
CA ARG A 185 14.53 16.21 3.03
C ARG A 185 15.54 17.20 3.59
N LYS A 186 15.44 17.63 4.84
CA LYS A 186 16.45 18.49 5.46
C LYS A 186 17.75 17.75 5.68
N ASP A 187 17.66 16.46 6.04
CA ASP A 187 18.83 15.61 6.27
C ASP A 187 19.31 14.93 4.98
N TYR A 188 18.39 14.64 4.08
CA TYR A 188 18.62 13.97 2.80
C TYR A 188 17.95 14.75 1.66
N PRO A 189 18.56 15.83 1.14
CA PRO A 189 17.92 16.74 0.17
C PRO A 189 17.40 16.06 -1.11
N ASP A 190 18.11 15.04 -1.58
CA ASP A 190 17.77 14.29 -2.81
C ASP A 190 16.90 13.04 -2.56
N ILE A 191 16.40 12.85 -1.33
CA ILE A 191 15.61 11.66 -0.98
C ILE A 191 14.40 11.52 -1.89
N LYS A 192 14.24 10.32 -2.41
CA LYS A 192 13.09 9.93 -3.23
C LYS A 192 11.98 9.42 -2.34
N VAL A 193 10.80 9.98 -2.48
CA VAL A 193 9.66 9.66 -1.61
C VAL A 193 8.60 8.90 -2.39
N VAL A 194 8.18 7.77 -1.82
CA VAL A 194 7.08 6.94 -2.33
C VAL A 194 6.04 6.80 -1.23
N ILE A 195 4.83 7.30 -1.46
CA ILE A 195 3.69 7.19 -0.54
C ILE A 195 2.70 6.21 -1.16
N LEU A 196 2.47 5.08 -0.50
CA LEU A 196 1.68 3.99 -1.04
C LEU A 196 0.67 3.49 0.00
N GLY A 197 -0.53 3.14 -0.45
CA GLY A 197 -1.55 2.70 0.50
C GLY A 197 -2.97 2.68 -0.05
N ASP A 198 -3.87 2.14 0.77
CA ASP A 198 -5.31 2.35 0.67
C ASP A 198 -5.64 3.70 1.33
N MET A 199 -5.76 4.71 0.49
CA MET A 199 -6.00 6.08 0.95
C MET A 199 -7.47 6.31 1.29
N ASN A 200 -8.37 5.36 0.99
CA ASN A 200 -9.82 5.52 1.11
C ASN A 200 -10.36 6.81 0.46
N ASP A 201 -9.54 7.43 -0.38
CA ASP A 201 -9.80 8.59 -1.21
C ASP A 201 -9.29 8.33 -2.63
N SER A 202 -10.00 8.87 -3.62
CA SER A 202 -9.58 8.84 -5.02
C SER A 202 -8.47 9.86 -5.28
N PRO A 203 -7.67 9.71 -6.36
CA PRO A 203 -6.59 10.66 -6.68
C PRO A 203 -7.00 12.13 -6.72
N ALA A 204 -8.25 12.43 -7.11
CA ALA A 204 -8.78 13.79 -7.22
C ALA A 204 -9.32 14.35 -5.89
N ASP A 205 -9.48 13.52 -4.84
CA ASP A 205 -9.98 14.00 -3.56
C ASP A 205 -8.97 14.92 -2.86
N GLU A 206 -9.49 15.83 -2.03
CA GLU A 206 -8.73 16.92 -1.39
C GLU A 206 -7.48 16.44 -0.64
N SER A 207 -7.57 15.31 0.07
CA SER A 207 -6.45 14.77 0.83
C SER A 207 -5.22 14.49 -0.05
N LEU A 208 -5.44 13.95 -1.26
CA LEU A 208 -4.35 13.60 -2.17
C LEU A 208 -3.98 14.74 -3.11
N SER A 209 -4.97 15.39 -3.74
CA SER A 209 -4.74 16.44 -4.74
C SER A 209 -4.20 17.73 -4.14
N SER A 210 -4.78 18.18 -3.02
CA SER A 210 -4.50 19.51 -2.47
C SER A 210 -3.58 19.44 -1.26
N LEU A 211 -3.81 18.53 -0.31
CA LEU A 211 -3.06 18.48 0.95
C LEU A 211 -1.74 17.72 0.83
N LEU A 212 -1.77 16.55 0.19
CA LEU A 212 -0.55 15.83 -0.18
C LEU A 212 0.17 16.49 -1.36
N LYS A 213 -0.55 17.30 -2.16
CA LYS A 213 -0.05 17.96 -3.38
C LYS A 213 0.43 16.96 -4.46
N ALA A 214 -0.39 15.94 -4.69
CA ALA A 214 -0.14 14.92 -5.70
C ALA A 214 -0.80 15.32 -7.03
N HIS A 215 0.02 15.64 -8.02
CA HIS A 215 -0.40 16.14 -9.33
C HIS A 215 -0.87 15.01 -10.27
N LYS A 216 -1.77 15.36 -11.18
CA LYS A 216 -2.30 14.47 -12.22
C LYS A 216 -1.28 14.19 -13.34
N THR A 217 -0.39 15.13 -13.63
CA THR A 217 0.56 15.05 -14.74
C THR A 217 2.00 15.12 -14.24
N ILE A 218 2.94 14.60 -15.04
CA ILE A 218 4.37 14.66 -14.75
C ILE A 218 4.99 16.04 -15.09
N PHE A 219 4.22 16.95 -15.71
CA PHE A 219 4.72 18.25 -16.14
C PHE A 219 4.47 19.31 -15.08
N ASN A 220 5.46 20.15 -14.85
CA ASN A 220 5.40 21.30 -13.92
C ASN A 220 5.04 20.90 -12.49
N VAL A 221 5.48 19.72 -12.03
CA VAL A 221 5.37 19.33 -10.63
C VAL A 221 6.44 20.10 -9.86
N PRO A 222 6.05 20.96 -8.89
CA PRO A 222 7.01 21.73 -8.11
C PRO A 222 7.95 20.86 -7.29
N GLU A 223 9.10 21.41 -6.93
CA GLU A 223 9.99 20.79 -5.95
C GLU A 223 9.26 20.58 -4.62
N GLY A 224 9.48 19.41 -4.02
CA GLY A 224 8.80 19.04 -2.77
C GLY A 224 7.39 18.46 -2.95
N GLU A 225 6.80 18.54 -4.14
CA GLU A 225 5.47 18.00 -4.43
C GLU A 225 5.55 16.63 -5.15
N TYR A 226 4.39 16.06 -5.47
CA TYR A 226 4.28 14.66 -5.87
C TYR A 226 3.50 14.49 -7.17
N PHE A 227 3.64 13.31 -7.77
CA PHE A 227 2.85 12.86 -8.92
C PHE A 227 2.07 11.60 -8.54
N ASN A 228 0.77 11.54 -8.88
CA ASN A 228 -0.06 10.37 -8.70
C ASN A 228 -0.31 9.65 -10.04
N PRO A 229 0.39 8.55 -10.35
CA PRO A 229 0.26 7.81 -11.59
C PRO A 229 -1.09 7.10 -11.78
N PHE A 230 -1.92 7.04 -10.74
CA PHE A 230 -3.22 6.38 -10.78
C PHE A 230 -4.38 7.32 -11.15
N TRP A 231 -4.13 8.63 -11.23
CA TRP A 231 -5.17 9.62 -11.53
C TRP A 231 -5.87 9.35 -12.87
N MET A 232 -5.09 9.13 -13.93
CA MET A 232 -5.64 8.84 -15.25
C MET A 232 -6.45 7.54 -15.27
N LEU A 233 -6.00 6.50 -14.54
CA LEU A 233 -6.73 5.24 -14.42
C LEU A 233 -8.09 5.42 -13.73
N ALA A 234 -8.15 6.29 -12.70
CA ALA A 234 -9.40 6.61 -12.03
C ALA A 234 -10.39 7.33 -12.96
N GLU A 235 -9.91 8.29 -13.75
CA GLU A 235 -10.75 8.99 -14.76
C GLU A 235 -11.24 8.06 -15.87
N GLU A 236 -10.48 7.03 -16.22
CA GLU A 236 -10.91 5.97 -17.14
C GLU A 236 -11.92 4.98 -16.52
N GLY A 237 -12.35 5.23 -15.28
CA GLY A 237 -13.30 4.37 -14.56
C GLY A 237 -12.71 3.04 -14.10
N LYS A 238 -11.37 2.92 -14.07
CA LYS A 238 -10.67 1.77 -13.52
C LYS A 238 -10.57 1.89 -12.00
N GLY A 239 -10.52 0.75 -11.31
CA GLY A 239 -10.44 0.72 -9.86
C GLY A 239 -9.81 -0.56 -9.34
N THR A 240 -9.45 -0.55 -8.06
CA THR A 240 -8.86 -1.66 -7.34
C THR A 240 -9.88 -2.44 -6.52
N SER A 241 -10.93 -1.80 -6.06
CA SER A 241 -12.03 -2.44 -5.31
C SER A 241 -13.40 -2.01 -5.84
N ARG A 242 -14.47 -2.63 -5.34
CA ARG A 242 -15.84 -2.28 -5.74
C ARG A 242 -16.66 -1.81 -4.55
N HIS A 243 -17.25 -0.62 -4.71
CA HIS A 243 -18.21 -0.07 -3.75
C HIS A 243 -19.53 0.22 -4.48
N ASN A 244 -20.66 -0.27 -3.94
CA ASN A 244 -21.98 -0.13 -4.55
C ASN A 244 -21.98 -0.46 -6.07
N HIS A 245 -21.39 -1.59 -6.43
CA HIS A 245 -21.24 -2.08 -7.81
C HIS A 245 -20.39 -1.21 -8.74
N ARG A 246 -19.78 -0.13 -8.27
CA ARG A 246 -18.86 0.72 -9.04
C ARG A 246 -17.42 0.42 -8.67
N TRP A 247 -16.51 0.47 -9.63
CA TRP A 247 -15.09 0.45 -9.38
C TRP A 247 -14.66 1.75 -8.69
N VAL A 248 -13.85 1.63 -7.65
CA VAL A 248 -13.22 2.75 -6.93
C VAL A 248 -11.72 2.52 -6.91
N LEU A 249 -10.95 3.61 -6.99
CA LEU A 249 -9.50 3.58 -6.98
C LEU A 249 -9.00 4.33 -5.75
N TYR A 250 -8.87 3.61 -4.63
CA TYR A 250 -8.40 4.13 -3.35
C TYR A 250 -6.96 3.69 -3.04
N ASP A 251 -6.48 2.63 -3.70
CA ASP A 251 -5.12 2.15 -3.58
C ASP A 251 -4.23 2.95 -4.54
N ASN A 252 -3.24 3.65 -4.00
CA ASN A 252 -2.37 4.55 -4.76
C ASN A 252 -0.90 4.29 -4.43
N ILE A 253 -0.01 4.58 -5.38
CA ILE A 253 1.44 4.74 -5.18
C ILE A 253 1.82 6.08 -5.77
N ILE A 254 2.20 7.03 -4.93
CA ILE A 254 2.46 8.42 -5.26
C ILE A 254 3.97 8.66 -5.12
N VAL A 255 4.59 9.35 -6.08
CA VAL A 255 6.04 9.52 -6.14
C VAL A 255 6.44 11.01 -6.13
N SER A 256 7.59 11.32 -5.55
CA SER A 256 8.11 12.69 -5.48
C SER A 256 8.59 13.19 -6.85
N HIS A 257 8.58 14.51 -7.01
CA HIS A 257 8.99 15.26 -8.22
C HIS A 257 10.33 14.80 -8.79
N ASN A 258 11.33 14.53 -7.94
CA ASN A 258 12.68 14.14 -8.36
C ASN A 258 12.78 12.70 -8.93
N MET A 259 11.67 11.97 -8.97
CA MET A 259 11.54 10.69 -9.67
C MET A 259 10.89 10.82 -11.05
N LEU A 260 10.56 12.02 -11.50
CA LEU A 260 9.85 12.23 -12.77
C LEU A 260 10.81 12.28 -13.96
N PRO A 261 10.43 11.73 -15.13
CA PRO A 261 11.24 11.82 -16.36
C PRO A 261 11.49 13.24 -16.82
N THR A 262 10.66 14.18 -16.39
CA THR A 262 10.74 15.62 -16.70
C THR A 262 11.66 16.39 -15.77
N TRP A 263 12.13 15.80 -14.68
CA TRP A 263 13.04 16.45 -13.75
C TRP A 263 14.46 16.55 -14.32
N PRO A 264 15.16 17.69 -14.16
CA PRO A 264 16.41 17.97 -14.86
C PRO A 264 17.61 17.08 -14.50
N GLN A 265 17.58 16.37 -13.39
CA GLN A 265 18.67 15.47 -13.00
C GLN A 265 18.91 14.41 -14.08
N LEU A 266 20.15 14.27 -14.54
CA LEU A 266 20.54 13.37 -15.62
C LEU A 266 20.68 11.90 -15.17
N LYS A 267 20.92 11.67 -13.88
CA LYS A 267 21.16 10.33 -13.29
C LYS A 267 20.19 10.03 -12.15
N GLY A 268 19.94 8.75 -11.92
CA GLY A 268 19.17 8.26 -10.78
C GLY A 268 17.86 7.58 -11.15
N PHE A 269 17.13 7.15 -10.13
CA PHE A 269 15.86 6.47 -10.30
C PHE A 269 14.77 7.38 -10.85
N ARG A 270 14.03 6.86 -11.82
CA ARG A 270 12.85 7.50 -12.44
C ARG A 270 11.70 6.54 -12.49
N ILE A 271 10.49 7.07 -12.30
CA ILE A 271 9.30 6.33 -12.67
C ILE A 271 9.25 6.17 -14.19
N VAL A 272 8.93 4.96 -14.65
CA VAL A 272 8.83 4.66 -16.08
C VAL A 272 7.43 4.19 -16.45
N ARG A 273 7.07 4.42 -17.73
CA ARG A 273 5.82 3.87 -18.27
C ARG A 273 5.91 2.35 -18.30
N LEU A 274 4.81 1.71 -18.00
CA LEU A 274 4.69 0.27 -18.12
C LEU A 274 4.64 -0.12 -19.60
N ASP A 275 5.34 -1.19 -19.95
CA ASP A 275 5.52 -1.62 -21.34
C ASP A 275 4.19 -1.70 -22.11
N GLY A 276 4.13 -1.00 -23.24
CA GLY A 276 2.94 -0.95 -24.10
C GLY A 276 1.74 -0.18 -23.55
N LYS A 277 1.90 0.54 -22.43
CA LYS A 277 0.83 1.33 -21.79
C LYS A 277 1.21 2.82 -21.73
N ASN A 278 0.19 3.70 -21.78
CA ASN A 278 0.39 5.13 -21.58
C ASN A 278 0.50 5.54 -20.11
N HIS A 279 0.39 4.58 -19.17
CA HIS A 279 0.32 4.81 -17.74
C HIS A 279 1.63 4.51 -17.05
N TYR A 280 1.92 5.25 -15.98
CA TYR A 280 3.02 5.02 -15.06
C TYR A 280 2.63 4.10 -13.90
N GLY A 281 1.32 3.92 -13.66
CA GLY A 281 0.75 2.99 -12.67
C GLY A 281 0.04 1.82 -13.33
N GLU A 282 -0.02 0.69 -12.65
CA GLU A 282 -0.77 -0.50 -13.06
C GLU A 282 -1.67 -0.98 -11.93
N ILE A 283 -2.93 -1.27 -12.25
CA ILE A 283 -3.78 -2.14 -11.44
C ILE A 283 -3.52 -3.56 -11.91
N PHE A 284 -2.85 -4.36 -11.08
CA PHE A 284 -2.52 -5.74 -11.43
C PHE A 284 -3.77 -6.61 -11.35
N ARG A 285 -4.26 -6.99 -12.51
CA ARG A 285 -5.52 -7.74 -12.65
C ARG A 285 -5.30 -8.99 -13.49
N ARG A 286 -5.70 -10.15 -12.94
CA ARG A 286 -5.70 -11.44 -13.64
C ARG A 286 -7.06 -12.12 -13.42
N ASN A 287 -7.47 -12.97 -14.37
CA ASN A 287 -8.80 -13.59 -14.31
C ASN A 287 -9.04 -14.40 -13.05
N PHE A 288 -8.03 -15.10 -12.52
CA PHE A 288 -8.14 -15.93 -11.32
C PHE A 288 -8.41 -15.08 -10.05
N MET A 289 -8.02 -13.80 -10.07
CA MET A 289 -8.27 -12.85 -8.97
C MET A 289 -9.72 -12.33 -8.95
N LEU A 290 -10.53 -12.69 -9.93
CA LEU A 290 -11.85 -12.13 -10.11
C LEU A 290 -12.93 -13.20 -9.95
N ARG A 291 -14.06 -12.78 -9.42
CA ARG A 291 -15.32 -13.54 -9.41
C ARG A 291 -16.45 -12.61 -9.85
N ARG A 292 -17.17 -13.01 -10.91
CA ARG A 292 -18.26 -12.20 -11.48
C ARG A 292 -17.85 -10.74 -11.77
N GLY A 293 -16.64 -10.54 -12.26
CA GLY A 293 -16.11 -9.22 -12.62
C GLY A 293 -15.73 -8.31 -11.44
N ALA A 294 -15.66 -8.83 -10.22
CA ALA A 294 -15.19 -8.14 -9.02
C ALA A 294 -13.98 -8.87 -8.42
N PRO A 295 -13.15 -8.20 -7.58
CA PRO A 295 -12.11 -8.90 -6.84
C PRO A 295 -12.68 -10.06 -6.04
N ARG A 296 -12.00 -11.20 -6.05
CA ARG A 296 -12.42 -12.41 -5.35
C ARG A 296 -11.95 -12.37 -3.91
N ARG A 297 -12.84 -11.89 -3.05
CA ARG A 297 -12.61 -11.74 -1.61
C ARG A 297 -12.60 -13.07 -0.86
N SER A 298 -12.06 -13.04 0.34
CA SER A 298 -11.97 -14.22 1.21
C SER A 298 -13.34 -14.71 1.69
N TYR A 299 -14.24 -13.77 1.99
CA TYR A 299 -15.58 -14.06 2.51
C TYR A 299 -16.67 -13.26 1.81
N TYR A 300 -17.83 -13.90 1.67
CA TYR A 300 -19.12 -13.25 1.41
C TYR A 300 -20.02 -13.51 2.63
N GLY A 301 -20.26 -12.43 3.43
CA GLY A 301 -20.85 -12.61 4.77
C GLY A 301 -19.96 -13.53 5.61
N ASN A 302 -20.52 -14.59 6.17
CA ASN A 302 -19.78 -15.59 6.94
C ASN A 302 -19.38 -16.84 6.12
N THR A 303 -19.63 -16.83 4.80
CA THR A 303 -19.23 -17.94 3.93
C THR A 303 -17.84 -17.72 3.37
N PHE A 304 -16.92 -18.65 3.64
CA PHE A 304 -15.57 -18.64 3.10
C PHE A 304 -15.59 -18.96 1.60
N ASP A 305 -15.14 -18.01 0.77
CA ASP A 305 -15.06 -18.12 -0.70
C ASP A 305 -13.67 -18.49 -1.22
N ASN A 306 -12.72 -18.66 -0.29
CA ASN A 306 -11.35 -19.01 -0.66
C ASN A 306 -10.75 -18.07 -1.72
N GLY A 307 -10.98 -16.77 -1.56
CA GLY A 307 -10.48 -15.75 -2.46
C GLY A 307 -9.10 -15.21 -2.06
N TYR A 308 -8.78 -14.08 -2.64
CA TYR A 308 -7.49 -13.39 -2.47
C TYR A 308 -7.63 -12.14 -1.59
N SER A 309 -8.38 -11.17 -2.07
CA SER A 309 -8.72 -9.91 -1.40
C SER A 309 -9.89 -9.24 -2.13
N ASP A 310 -10.58 -8.33 -1.46
CA ASP A 310 -11.57 -7.42 -2.07
C ASP A 310 -10.93 -6.21 -2.77
N HIS A 311 -9.60 -6.15 -2.78
CA HIS A 311 -8.79 -5.22 -3.55
C HIS A 311 -7.94 -5.92 -4.61
N LEU A 312 -7.47 -5.16 -5.60
CA LEU A 312 -6.45 -5.57 -6.57
C LEU A 312 -5.15 -4.82 -6.27
N PRO A 313 -3.97 -5.47 -6.39
CA PRO A 313 -2.70 -4.79 -6.17
C PRO A 313 -2.47 -3.67 -7.17
N VAL A 314 -1.75 -2.64 -6.73
CA VAL A 314 -1.23 -1.56 -7.57
C VAL A 314 0.28 -1.58 -7.64
N LEU A 315 0.82 -1.23 -8.80
CA LEU A 315 2.25 -1.31 -9.10
C LEU A 315 2.75 -0.05 -9.80
N ILE A 316 4.00 0.29 -9.54
CA ILE A 316 4.81 1.19 -10.38
C ILE A 316 6.13 0.53 -10.72
N LYS A 317 6.78 0.99 -11.79
CA LYS A 317 8.15 0.61 -12.14
C LYS A 317 9.08 1.80 -12.03
N LEU A 318 10.24 1.54 -11.45
CA LEU A 318 11.35 2.47 -11.33
C LEU A 318 12.51 1.95 -12.16
N ASP A 319 13.14 2.81 -12.95
CA ASP A 319 14.35 2.46 -13.68
C ASP A 319 15.47 3.41 -13.29
N ARG A 320 16.68 2.90 -13.15
CA ARG A 320 17.89 3.67 -12.86
C ARG A 320 18.60 3.98 -14.15
N ARG A 321 18.76 5.26 -14.44
CA ARG A 321 19.52 5.78 -15.60
C ARG A 321 20.84 6.39 -15.20
#